data_5ff3fd4fc9ba1e787402bc669afa36a1
#
_entry.id   5ff3fd4fc9ba1e787402bc669afa36a1
#
_cell.length_a   1.000
_cell.length_b   1.000
_cell.length_c   1.000
_cell.angle_alpha   90.00
_cell.angle_beta   90.00
_cell.angle_gamma   90.00
#
_symmetry.space_group_name_H-M   'P 1'
#
loop_
_entity.id
_entity.type
_entity.pdbx_description
1 polymer ?
#
loop_
_entity_poly.entity_id
_entity_poly.type
_entity_poly.pdbx_seq_one_letter_code
_entity_poly.pdbx_strand_id
1 'polypeptide(L)'
;VSKIFFSGIGGSGVSAIASFMADKGHIVVGSDRSFDDNPAHPVYNILKSKNVSIVPQDGSGLDSSFDFVVFSTAVEADQPEVIKARRIGIPMQTRPEYLAKIVTGFKTIAVAGTSGKSTTAGMLAFIMQRLGMRPNFIGGGRVKQFKTEHNAGNAIAGDSDRLVIEACESDGTIIDYKPEHSIILNLELDHHSVEKTAAMFEILGGNTSGMIILNSDDAHLEKVP
;
A
#
# COMPACT_ATOMS: atom_id res chain seq x y z
N VAL A 1 -7.18 18.25 -0.30
CA VAL A 1 -6.88 17.66 1.04
C VAL A 1 -8.09 16.87 1.46
N SER A 2 -7.89 15.60 1.85
CA SER A 2 -8.96 14.75 2.38
C SER A 2 -8.71 14.45 3.86
N LYS A 3 -9.79 14.20 4.60
CA LYS A 3 -9.74 13.71 5.98
C LYS A 3 -10.04 12.22 5.98
N ILE A 4 -9.04 11.40 6.28
CA ILE A 4 -9.07 9.95 6.09
C ILE A 4 -8.95 9.25 7.43
N PHE A 5 -9.82 8.28 7.69
CA PHE A 5 -9.71 7.41 8.85
C PHE A 5 -9.13 6.04 8.43
N PHE A 6 -8.12 5.55 9.16
CA PHE A 6 -7.52 4.24 8.95
C PHE A 6 -7.79 3.32 10.14
N SER A 7 -8.52 2.25 9.94
CA SER A 7 -8.74 1.21 10.95
C SER A 7 -7.74 0.06 10.76
N GLY A 8 -7.02 -0.31 11.83
CA GLY A 8 -5.89 -1.24 11.77
C GLY A 8 -4.62 -0.57 11.24
N ILE A 9 -4.37 0.70 11.63
CA ILE A 9 -3.28 1.54 11.12
C ILE A 9 -1.88 1.03 11.52
N GLY A 10 -1.76 0.17 12.53
CA GLY A 10 -0.50 -0.43 13.00
C GLY A 10 0.07 -1.48 12.05
N GLY A 11 -0.74 -2.07 11.18
CA GLY A 11 -0.30 -3.02 10.18
C GLY A 11 0.67 -2.41 9.16
N SER A 12 1.69 -3.17 8.70
CA SER A 12 2.78 -2.67 7.85
C SER A 12 2.29 -2.03 6.55
N GLY A 13 1.32 -2.64 5.87
CA GLY A 13 0.76 -2.10 4.64
C GLY A 13 -0.14 -0.89 4.84
N VAL A 14 -0.94 -0.86 5.92
CA VAL A 14 -1.82 0.27 6.24
C VAL A 14 -1.01 1.47 6.70
N SER A 15 -0.03 1.26 7.60
CA SER A 15 0.85 2.33 8.08
C SER A 15 1.69 2.97 6.98
N ALA A 16 2.09 2.19 5.96
CA ALA A 16 2.78 2.73 4.79
C ALA A 16 1.90 3.74 4.04
N ILE A 17 0.66 3.35 3.74
CA ILE A 17 -0.30 4.22 3.03
C ILE A 17 -0.67 5.42 3.92
N ALA A 18 -0.94 5.22 5.20
CA ALA A 18 -1.29 6.29 6.13
C ALA A 18 -0.16 7.33 6.25
N SER A 19 1.10 6.87 6.39
CA SER A 19 2.29 7.72 6.40
C SER A 19 2.43 8.49 5.09
N PHE A 20 2.25 7.82 3.96
CA PHE A 20 2.30 8.43 2.63
C PHE A 20 1.25 9.54 2.48
N MET A 21 0.01 9.28 2.89
CA MET A 21 -1.07 10.26 2.79
C MET A 21 -0.86 11.46 3.71
N ALA A 22 -0.33 11.25 4.93
CA ALA A 22 0.04 12.33 5.83
C ALA A 22 1.16 13.20 5.23
N ASP A 23 2.21 12.60 4.66
CA ASP A 23 3.30 13.31 3.98
C ASP A 23 2.81 14.07 2.73
N LYS A 24 1.72 13.62 2.09
CA LYS A 24 1.03 14.32 0.98
C LYS A 24 0.07 15.42 1.45
N GLY A 25 0.03 15.71 2.75
CA GLY A 25 -0.74 16.82 3.31
C GLY A 25 -2.22 16.50 3.56
N HIS A 26 -2.63 15.23 3.59
CA HIS A 26 -3.96 14.83 4.02
C HIS A 26 -4.06 14.78 5.54
N ILE A 27 -5.27 14.99 6.07
CA ILE A 27 -5.55 14.83 7.51
C ILE A 27 -5.79 13.35 7.76
N VAL A 28 -4.89 12.72 8.51
CA VAL A 28 -4.93 11.28 8.79
C VAL A 28 -5.22 11.05 10.26
N VAL A 29 -6.25 10.25 10.52
CA VAL A 29 -6.59 9.72 11.83
C VAL A 29 -6.66 8.20 11.73
N GLY A 30 -6.29 7.48 12.77
CA GLY A 30 -6.42 6.03 12.74
C GLY A 30 -6.37 5.39 14.10
N SER A 31 -6.73 4.11 14.13
CA SER A 31 -6.84 3.29 15.32
C SER A 31 -6.19 1.93 15.09
N ASP A 32 -5.66 1.36 16.16
CA ASP A 32 -5.15 -0.01 16.17
C ASP A 32 -5.10 -0.53 17.60
N ARG A 33 -5.69 -1.70 17.85
CA ARG A 33 -5.69 -2.34 19.18
C ARG A 33 -4.28 -2.64 19.71
N SER A 34 -3.31 -2.87 18.82
CA SER A 34 -1.92 -3.12 19.23
C SER A 34 -1.25 -1.90 19.87
N PHE A 35 -1.78 -0.72 19.69
CA PHE A 35 -1.27 0.50 20.31
C PHE A 35 -1.75 0.68 21.75
N ASP A 36 -2.96 0.18 22.06
CA ASP A 36 -3.51 0.22 23.41
C ASP A 36 -2.69 -0.68 24.35
N ASP A 37 -2.22 -1.82 23.84
CA ASP A 37 -1.42 -2.78 24.58
C ASP A 37 0.09 -2.42 24.61
N ASN A 38 0.57 -1.62 23.66
CA ASN A 38 1.97 -1.27 23.52
C ASN A 38 2.21 0.18 23.05
N PRO A 39 2.23 1.15 23.99
CA PRO A 39 2.51 2.56 23.68
C PRO A 39 3.90 2.82 23.09
N ALA A 40 4.84 1.90 23.25
CA ALA A 40 6.20 1.96 22.68
C ALA A 40 6.27 1.34 21.27
N HIS A 41 5.14 1.00 20.65
CA HIS A 41 5.12 0.40 19.32
C HIS A 41 5.82 1.30 18.30
N PRO A 42 6.83 0.81 17.55
CA PRO A 42 7.65 1.67 16.68
C PRO A 42 6.84 2.42 15.62
N VAL A 43 5.77 1.80 15.08
CA VAL A 43 4.89 2.42 14.09
C VAL A 43 4.08 3.57 14.71
N TYR A 44 3.65 3.45 15.97
CA TYR A 44 2.93 4.51 16.69
C TYR A 44 3.73 5.81 16.70
N ASN A 45 5.00 5.77 17.13
CA ASN A 45 5.85 6.95 17.21
C ASN A 45 6.10 7.59 15.83
N ILE A 46 6.29 6.78 14.79
CA ILE A 46 6.47 7.26 13.42
C ILE A 46 5.20 7.97 12.94
N LEU A 47 4.02 7.39 13.14
CA LEU A 47 2.76 8.02 12.73
C LEU A 47 2.52 9.33 13.48
N LYS A 48 2.78 9.36 14.78
CA LYS A 48 2.68 10.59 15.59
C LYS A 48 3.63 11.69 15.11
N SER A 49 4.86 11.35 14.71
CA SER A 49 5.84 12.31 14.17
C SER A 49 5.41 12.93 12.83
N LYS A 50 4.43 12.31 12.13
CA LYS A 50 3.81 12.79 10.89
C LYS A 50 2.46 13.50 11.13
N ASN A 51 2.17 13.89 12.36
CA ASN A 51 0.91 14.51 12.77
C ASN A 51 -0.34 13.63 12.53
N VAL A 52 -0.15 12.30 12.45
CA VAL A 52 -1.29 11.37 12.43
C VAL A 52 -1.92 11.31 13.83
N SER A 53 -3.21 11.54 13.92
CA SER A 53 -3.95 11.40 15.17
C SER A 53 -4.29 9.93 15.42
N ILE A 54 -3.84 9.38 16.53
CA ILE A 54 -4.18 8.01 16.94
C ILE A 54 -5.28 8.06 17.99
N VAL A 55 -6.33 7.28 17.79
CA VAL A 55 -7.50 7.18 18.64
C VAL A 55 -7.76 5.71 19.04
N PRO A 56 -8.52 5.43 20.12
CA PRO A 56 -8.91 4.07 20.48
C PRO A 56 -9.68 3.36 19.37
N GLN A 57 -9.50 2.04 19.24
CA GLN A 57 -10.20 1.21 18.24
C GLN A 57 -11.60 0.77 18.75
N ASP A 58 -12.38 1.71 19.23
CA ASP A 58 -13.73 1.51 19.80
C ASP A 58 -14.84 2.23 19.01
N GLY A 59 -14.46 2.84 17.89
CA GLY A 59 -15.35 3.64 17.05
C GLY A 59 -15.61 5.07 17.56
N SER A 60 -15.12 5.47 18.73
CA SER A 60 -15.36 6.82 19.27
C SER A 60 -14.73 7.91 18.39
N GLY A 61 -13.56 7.63 17.81
CA GLY A 61 -12.80 8.56 16.97
C GLY A 61 -13.33 8.77 15.56
N LEU A 62 -14.34 7.99 15.12
CA LEU A 62 -14.90 8.08 13.77
C LEU A 62 -16.22 8.87 13.78
N ASP A 63 -16.35 9.87 12.91
CA ASP A 63 -17.58 10.67 12.72
C ASP A 63 -17.81 11.02 11.24
N SER A 64 -18.89 11.74 10.94
CA SER A 64 -19.26 12.14 9.58
C SER A 64 -18.39 13.24 8.97
N SER A 65 -17.38 13.74 9.66
CA SER A 65 -16.44 14.73 9.12
C SER A 65 -15.32 14.10 8.26
N PHE A 66 -15.20 12.76 8.27
CA PHE A 66 -14.28 12.05 7.42
C PHE A 66 -14.84 11.87 6.01
N ASP A 67 -14.00 12.00 5.01
CA ASP A 67 -14.37 11.76 3.61
C ASP A 67 -14.59 10.27 3.33
N PHE A 68 -13.77 9.41 3.96
CA PHE A 68 -13.88 7.94 3.87
C PHE A 68 -13.05 7.25 4.96
N VAL A 69 -13.28 5.93 5.08
CA VAL A 69 -12.54 5.04 5.96
C VAL A 69 -11.79 3.98 5.15
N VAL A 70 -10.54 3.73 5.52
CA VAL A 70 -9.73 2.64 4.97
C VAL A 70 -9.53 1.58 6.04
N PHE A 71 -9.95 0.34 5.74
CA PHE A 71 -9.82 -0.78 6.65
C PHE A 71 -8.66 -1.70 6.26
N SER A 72 -7.90 -2.14 7.27
CA SER A 72 -7.04 -3.32 7.08
C SER A 72 -7.89 -4.54 6.75
N THR A 73 -7.39 -5.42 5.90
CA THR A 73 -8.04 -6.71 5.61
C THR A 73 -8.13 -7.64 6.83
N ALA A 74 -7.39 -7.34 7.89
CA ALA A 74 -7.43 -8.05 9.17
C ALA A 74 -8.51 -7.54 10.14
N VAL A 75 -9.21 -6.45 9.79
CA VAL A 75 -10.30 -5.90 10.62
C VAL A 75 -11.57 -6.70 10.35
N GLU A 76 -12.14 -7.28 11.40
CA GLU A 76 -13.35 -8.08 11.33
C GLU A 76 -14.60 -7.21 11.06
N ALA A 77 -15.63 -7.80 10.46
CA ALA A 77 -16.83 -7.07 10.05
C ALA A 77 -17.70 -6.56 11.20
N ASP A 78 -17.52 -7.10 12.40
CA ASP A 78 -18.19 -6.74 13.66
C ASP A 78 -17.42 -5.73 14.52
N GLN A 79 -16.27 -5.27 14.06
CA GLN A 79 -15.53 -4.21 14.76
C GLN A 79 -16.38 -2.94 14.89
N PRO A 80 -16.30 -2.23 16.03
CA PRO A 80 -17.10 -1.03 16.30
C PRO A 80 -17.00 0.04 15.22
N GLU A 81 -15.83 0.21 14.63
CA GLU A 81 -15.58 1.19 13.56
C GLU A 81 -16.26 0.81 12.25
N VAL A 82 -16.28 -0.50 11.90
CA VAL A 82 -16.99 -0.99 10.71
C VAL A 82 -18.49 -0.80 10.86
N ILE A 83 -19.04 -1.16 12.04
CA ILE A 83 -20.45 -0.97 12.36
C ILE A 83 -20.81 0.53 12.32
N LYS A 84 -19.97 1.38 12.92
CA LYS A 84 -20.20 2.82 12.94
C LYS A 84 -20.13 3.45 11.56
N ALA A 85 -19.11 3.10 10.74
CA ALA A 85 -18.98 3.59 9.37
C ALA A 85 -20.22 3.28 8.54
N ARG A 86 -20.73 2.05 8.61
CA ARG A 86 -21.99 1.66 7.97
C ARG A 86 -23.19 2.46 8.47
N ARG A 87 -23.31 2.66 9.79
CA ARG A 87 -24.41 3.38 10.40
C ARG A 87 -24.47 4.87 10.00
N ILE A 88 -23.31 5.52 9.88
CA ILE A 88 -23.24 6.95 9.48
C ILE A 88 -23.17 7.13 7.97
N GLY A 89 -23.11 6.03 7.18
CA GLY A 89 -23.09 6.06 5.72
C GLY A 89 -21.81 6.62 5.10
N ILE A 90 -20.66 6.54 5.81
CA ILE A 90 -19.39 7.01 5.29
C ILE A 90 -18.83 6.01 4.26
N PRO A 91 -18.23 6.47 3.13
CA PRO A 91 -17.59 5.57 2.18
C PRO A 91 -16.50 4.71 2.82
N MET A 92 -16.50 3.42 2.51
CA MET A 92 -15.58 2.44 3.06
C MET A 92 -14.74 1.82 1.95
N GLN A 93 -13.46 1.63 2.19
CA GLN A 93 -12.53 0.98 1.28
C GLN A 93 -11.62 0.04 2.09
N THR A 94 -11.25 -1.08 1.52
CA THR A 94 -10.16 -1.88 2.05
C THR A 94 -8.80 -1.27 1.70
N ARG A 95 -7.75 -1.64 2.42
CA ARG A 95 -6.38 -1.20 2.12
C ARG A 95 -5.99 -1.43 0.65
N PRO A 96 -6.24 -2.64 0.07
CA PRO A 96 -5.87 -2.89 -1.33
C PRO A 96 -6.68 -2.04 -2.32
N GLU A 97 -7.99 -1.89 -2.13
CA GLU A 97 -8.83 -1.01 -2.97
C GLU A 97 -8.33 0.44 -2.95
N TYR A 98 -7.93 0.92 -1.76
CA TYR A 98 -7.41 2.28 -1.65
C TYR A 98 -6.02 2.42 -2.31
N LEU A 99 -5.16 1.40 -2.22
CA LEU A 99 -3.89 1.39 -2.93
C LEU A 99 -4.10 1.40 -4.45
N ALA A 100 -5.04 0.61 -4.97
CA ALA A 100 -5.39 0.63 -6.39
C ALA A 100 -5.84 2.02 -6.87
N LYS A 101 -6.61 2.73 -6.03
CA LYS A 101 -6.99 4.12 -6.30
C LYS A 101 -5.80 5.09 -6.30
N ILE A 102 -4.85 4.92 -5.36
CA ILE A 102 -3.61 5.72 -5.35
C ILE A 102 -2.82 5.47 -6.64
N VAL A 103 -2.69 4.22 -7.07
CA VAL A 103 -1.97 3.81 -8.29
C VAL A 103 -2.44 4.59 -9.51
N THR A 104 -3.75 4.80 -9.67
CA THR A 104 -4.32 5.55 -10.80
C THR A 104 -4.01 7.05 -10.78
N GLY A 105 -3.60 7.59 -9.63
CA GLY A 105 -3.25 9.01 -9.48
C GLY A 105 -1.81 9.35 -9.86
N PHE A 106 -0.99 8.35 -10.22
CA PHE A 106 0.43 8.50 -10.52
C PHE A 106 0.83 7.73 -11.79
N LYS A 107 1.97 8.12 -12.38
CA LYS A 107 2.71 7.27 -13.32
C LYS A 107 3.37 6.15 -12.52
N THR A 108 2.64 5.07 -12.34
CA THR A 108 3.04 4.01 -11.43
C THR A 108 3.89 2.95 -12.12
N ILE A 109 4.96 2.53 -11.44
CA ILE A 109 5.74 1.33 -11.75
C ILE A 109 5.38 0.28 -10.71
N ALA A 110 4.70 -0.79 -11.14
CA ALA A 110 4.30 -1.89 -10.30
C ALA A 110 5.32 -3.02 -10.38
N VAL A 111 5.84 -3.46 -9.23
CA VAL A 111 6.76 -4.60 -9.15
C VAL A 111 6.03 -5.80 -8.59
N ALA A 112 5.82 -6.80 -9.44
CA ALA A 112 5.12 -8.05 -9.17
C ALA A 112 6.09 -9.25 -9.24
N GLY A 113 5.58 -10.42 -8.85
CA GLY A 113 6.31 -11.68 -8.81
C GLY A 113 6.05 -12.42 -7.51
N THR A 114 6.27 -13.71 -7.45
CA THR A 114 6.14 -14.47 -6.20
C THR A 114 7.26 -14.14 -5.23
N SER A 115 8.48 -13.91 -5.72
CA SER A 115 9.67 -13.59 -4.91
C SER A 115 10.35 -12.30 -5.36
N GLY A 116 11.02 -11.59 -4.44
CA GLY A 116 11.87 -10.44 -4.74
C GLY A 116 11.16 -9.10 -4.90
N LYS A 117 9.84 -9.02 -4.84
CA LYS A 117 9.03 -7.79 -4.99
C LYS A 117 9.52 -6.61 -4.14
N SER A 118 9.57 -6.79 -2.83
CA SER A 118 9.98 -5.74 -1.87
C SER A 118 11.40 -5.25 -2.14
N THR A 119 12.31 -6.17 -2.43
CA THR A 119 13.71 -5.85 -2.72
C THR A 119 13.84 -5.02 -4.00
N THR A 120 13.20 -5.47 -5.08
CA THR A 120 13.28 -4.80 -6.38
C THR A 120 12.58 -3.44 -6.36
N ALA A 121 11.37 -3.36 -5.78
CA ALA A 121 10.66 -2.09 -5.66
C ALA A 121 11.44 -1.07 -4.80
N GLY A 122 11.98 -1.52 -3.67
CA GLY A 122 12.80 -0.68 -2.80
C GLY A 122 14.11 -0.23 -3.46
N MET A 123 14.78 -1.12 -4.19
CA MET A 123 15.99 -0.81 -4.95
C MET A 123 15.71 0.19 -6.07
N LEU A 124 14.63 -0.01 -6.83
CA LEU A 124 14.22 0.91 -7.89
C LEU A 124 13.92 2.30 -7.34
N ALA A 125 13.12 2.40 -6.28
CA ALA A 125 12.81 3.67 -5.63
C ALA A 125 14.07 4.37 -5.11
N PHE A 126 15.02 3.61 -4.52
CA PHE A 126 16.30 4.14 -4.06
C PHE A 126 17.16 4.67 -5.21
N ILE A 127 17.28 3.93 -6.31
CA ILE A 127 18.04 4.37 -7.50
C ILE A 127 17.41 5.65 -8.06
N MET A 128 16.08 5.69 -8.23
CA MET A 128 15.39 6.88 -8.71
C MET A 128 15.64 8.10 -7.80
N GLN A 129 15.64 7.90 -6.48
CA GLN A 129 15.96 8.96 -5.52
C GLN A 129 17.41 9.43 -5.67
N ARG A 130 18.37 8.51 -5.82
CA ARG A 130 19.80 8.85 -6.03
C ARG A 130 20.05 9.60 -7.33
N LEU A 131 19.23 9.37 -8.35
CA LEU A 131 19.24 10.09 -9.62
C LEU A 131 18.51 11.45 -9.56
N GLY A 132 18.03 11.87 -8.40
CA GLY A 132 17.32 13.13 -8.22
C GLY A 132 15.89 13.17 -8.75
N MET A 133 15.30 12.00 -9.09
CA MET A 133 13.95 11.92 -9.67
C MET A 133 12.82 12.13 -8.65
N ARG A 134 13.14 12.15 -7.36
CA ARG A 134 12.18 12.39 -6.25
C ARG A 134 10.90 11.56 -6.32
N PRO A 135 11.00 10.21 -6.47
CA PRO A 135 9.84 9.33 -6.64
C PRO A 135 8.99 9.25 -5.38
N ASN A 136 7.75 8.83 -5.57
CA ASN A 136 6.93 8.27 -4.51
C ASN A 136 7.21 6.77 -4.40
N PHE A 137 7.04 6.20 -3.20
CA PHE A 137 7.19 4.76 -2.97
C PHE A 137 6.21 4.29 -1.90
N ILE A 138 5.58 3.15 -2.16
CA ILE A 138 4.77 2.41 -1.17
C ILE A 138 5.12 0.93 -1.31
N GLY A 139 5.71 0.34 -0.26
CA GLY A 139 6.12 -1.06 -0.23
C GLY A 139 5.60 -1.81 1.00
N GLY A 140 5.59 -3.14 0.93
CA GLY A 140 5.31 -4.02 2.07
C GLY A 140 6.51 -4.16 3.00
N GLY A 141 7.73 -4.13 2.44
CA GLY A 141 9.00 -4.22 3.16
C GLY A 141 9.58 -2.85 3.54
N ARG A 142 10.56 -2.88 4.46
CA ARG A 142 11.27 -1.68 4.92
C ARG A 142 12.61 -1.54 4.21
N VAL A 143 12.80 -0.46 3.48
CA VAL A 143 14.07 -0.11 2.84
C VAL A 143 14.96 0.59 3.86
N LYS A 144 16.10 -0.02 4.18
CA LYS A 144 17.02 0.47 5.23
C LYS A 144 17.45 1.91 4.97
N GLN A 145 17.71 2.26 3.73
CA GLN A 145 18.17 3.59 3.30
C GLN A 145 17.12 4.68 3.44
N PHE A 146 15.84 4.32 3.56
CA PHE A 146 14.72 5.24 3.77
C PHE A 146 14.33 5.36 5.24
N LYS A 147 14.86 4.47 6.08
CA LYS A 147 14.54 4.45 7.50
C LYS A 147 15.18 5.64 8.21
N THR A 148 14.35 6.41 8.92
CA THR A 148 14.75 7.50 9.82
C THR A 148 13.94 7.39 11.12
N GLU A 149 14.14 8.29 12.05
CA GLU A 149 13.29 8.38 13.25
C GLU A 149 11.82 8.70 12.92
N HIS A 150 11.56 9.32 11.75
CA HIS A 150 10.22 9.71 11.28
C HIS A 150 9.71 8.87 10.10
N ASN A 151 10.44 7.84 9.69
CA ASN A 151 10.06 6.98 8.57
C ASN A 151 10.44 5.52 8.82
N ALA A 152 9.47 4.62 8.73
CA ALA A 152 9.72 3.18 8.87
C ALA A 152 10.53 2.59 7.71
N GLY A 153 10.65 3.31 6.59
CA GLY A 153 11.32 2.87 5.38
C GLY A 153 10.42 2.14 4.38
N ASN A 154 9.12 2.07 4.62
CA ASN A 154 8.15 1.40 3.75
C ASN A 154 7.33 2.35 2.87
N ALA A 155 7.50 3.66 3.01
CA ALA A 155 6.87 4.66 2.16
C ALA A 155 7.74 5.92 2.03
N ILE A 156 7.69 6.56 0.86
CA ILE A 156 8.25 7.90 0.59
C ILE A 156 7.23 8.71 -0.20
N ALA A 157 7.00 9.93 0.21
CA ALA A 157 6.28 10.93 -0.56
C ALA A 157 7.27 11.90 -1.21
N GLY A 158 7.62 11.64 -2.46
CA GLY A 158 8.42 12.54 -3.30
C GLY A 158 7.55 13.59 -3.98
N ASP A 159 8.18 14.49 -4.74
CA ASP A 159 7.44 15.57 -5.43
C ASP A 159 7.16 15.26 -6.91
N SER A 160 7.62 14.11 -7.42
CA SER A 160 7.34 13.71 -8.80
C SER A 160 5.94 13.11 -8.96
N ASP A 161 5.50 12.98 -10.21
CA ASP A 161 4.29 12.24 -10.59
C ASP A 161 4.51 10.71 -10.68
N ARG A 162 5.71 10.22 -10.32
CA ARG A 162 6.08 8.79 -10.40
C ARG A 162 5.90 8.12 -9.05
N LEU A 163 5.31 6.92 -9.07
CA LEU A 163 5.11 6.07 -7.91
C LEU A 163 5.70 4.69 -8.19
N VAL A 164 6.49 4.16 -7.27
CA VAL A 164 6.91 2.76 -7.28
C VAL A 164 6.13 2.02 -6.21
N ILE A 165 5.50 0.92 -6.58
CA ILE A 165 4.77 0.06 -5.64
C ILE A 165 5.27 -1.39 -5.69
N GLU A 166 5.15 -2.05 -4.55
CA GLU A 166 5.13 -3.51 -4.48
C GLU A 166 3.71 -3.99 -4.76
N ALA A 167 3.51 -4.70 -5.86
CA ALA A 167 2.23 -5.27 -6.28
C ALA A 167 2.14 -6.72 -5.80
N CYS A 168 1.45 -6.94 -4.67
CA CYS A 168 1.30 -8.26 -4.08
C CYS A 168 0.09 -8.98 -4.68
N GLU A 169 0.27 -10.25 -5.06
CA GLU A 169 -0.77 -11.14 -5.57
C GLU A 169 -1.58 -11.82 -4.46
N SER A 170 -1.06 -11.84 -3.21
CA SER A 170 -1.59 -12.69 -2.14
C SER A 170 -3.04 -12.39 -1.75
N ASP A 171 -3.47 -11.14 -1.85
CA ASP A 171 -4.86 -10.71 -1.58
C ASP A 171 -5.73 -10.64 -2.85
N GLY A 172 -5.16 -10.98 -4.01
CA GLY A 172 -5.85 -10.99 -5.29
C GLY A 172 -6.13 -9.61 -5.91
N THR A 173 -5.78 -8.52 -5.24
CA THR A 173 -6.15 -7.15 -5.69
C THR A 173 -5.21 -6.58 -6.75
N ILE A 174 -4.13 -7.28 -7.06
CA ILE A 174 -3.19 -6.90 -8.12
C ILE A 174 -3.89 -6.70 -9.48
N ILE A 175 -5.02 -7.38 -9.71
CA ILE A 175 -5.84 -7.26 -10.93
C ILE A 175 -6.52 -5.89 -11.09
N ASP A 176 -6.66 -5.14 -10.00
CA ASP A 176 -7.29 -3.82 -10.00
C ASP A 176 -6.27 -2.70 -10.30
N TYR A 177 -4.98 -3.01 -10.32
CA TYR A 177 -3.95 -2.02 -10.60
C TYR A 177 -3.91 -1.68 -12.09
N LYS A 178 -3.72 -0.39 -12.38
CA LYS A 178 -3.56 0.16 -13.73
C LYS A 178 -2.27 0.98 -13.80
N PRO A 179 -1.11 0.32 -13.75
CA PRO A 179 0.17 1.02 -13.75
C PRO A 179 0.54 1.54 -15.15
N GLU A 180 1.45 2.52 -15.21
CA GLU A 180 2.12 2.90 -16.46
C GLU A 180 3.10 1.81 -16.90
N HIS A 181 3.89 1.27 -15.95
CA HIS A 181 4.84 0.20 -16.23
C HIS A 181 4.70 -0.92 -15.21
N SER A 182 4.99 -2.16 -15.62
CA SER A 182 5.04 -3.33 -14.76
C SER A 182 6.37 -4.05 -14.89
N ILE A 183 6.90 -4.53 -13.76
CA ILE A 183 8.04 -5.44 -13.68
C ILE A 183 7.55 -6.71 -13.03
N ILE A 184 7.61 -7.85 -13.73
CA ILE A 184 7.17 -9.15 -13.22
C ILE A 184 8.39 -10.06 -13.15
N LEU A 185 8.82 -10.37 -11.92
CA LEU A 185 10.13 -10.96 -11.66
C LEU A 185 10.17 -12.47 -11.89
N ASN A 186 9.17 -13.17 -11.41
CA ASN A 186 9.08 -14.63 -11.43
C ASN A 186 7.68 -15.09 -11.06
N LEU A 187 7.40 -16.37 -11.36
CA LEU A 187 6.15 -17.00 -11.00
C LEU A 187 6.42 -18.41 -10.46
N GLU A 188 6.20 -18.61 -9.17
CA GLU A 188 6.34 -19.88 -8.47
C GLU A 188 5.10 -20.17 -7.64
N LEU A 189 4.97 -21.39 -7.11
CA LEU A 189 3.93 -21.75 -6.15
C LEU A 189 4.18 -21.03 -4.83
N ASP A 190 3.22 -20.20 -4.40
CA ASP A 190 3.24 -19.50 -3.12
C ASP A 190 1.82 -19.46 -2.51
N HIS A 191 1.19 -18.31 -2.37
CA HIS A 191 -0.15 -18.15 -1.78
C HIS A 191 -1.27 -18.74 -2.65
N HIS A 192 -1.08 -18.79 -3.95
CA HIS A 192 -2.02 -19.33 -4.95
C HIS A 192 -1.33 -20.34 -5.85
N SER A 193 -2.13 -21.13 -6.59
CA SER A 193 -1.56 -21.99 -7.63
C SER A 193 -0.89 -21.16 -8.72
N VAL A 194 0.09 -21.78 -9.42
CA VAL A 194 0.82 -21.13 -10.52
C VAL A 194 -0.16 -20.59 -11.57
N GLU A 195 -1.20 -21.36 -11.93
CA GLU A 195 -2.19 -20.97 -12.93
C GLU A 195 -3.00 -19.74 -12.48
N LYS A 196 -3.40 -19.69 -11.19
CA LYS A 196 -4.15 -18.56 -10.66
C LYS A 196 -3.28 -17.29 -10.62
N THR A 197 -2.02 -17.42 -10.22
CA THR A 197 -1.07 -16.29 -10.19
C THR A 197 -0.74 -15.82 -11.62
N ALA A 198 -0.57 -16.76 -12.57
CA ALA A 198 -0.39 -16.43 -13.98
C ALA A 198 -1.56 -15.59 -14.52
N ALA A 199 -2.79 -16.04 -14.26
CA ALA A 199 -3.98 -15.27 -14.69
C ALA A 199 -4.03 -13.87 -14.08
N MET A 200 -3.62 -13.68 -12.82
CA MET A 200 -3.53 -12.35 -12.22
C MET A 200 -2.45 -11.48 -12.88
N PHE A 201 -1.30 -12.07 -13.25
CA PHE A 201 -0.24 -11.33 -13.96
C PHE A 201 -0.62 -11.00 -15.40
N GLU A 202 -1.36 -11.88 -16.09
CA GLU A 202 -1.95 -11.57 -17.41
C GLU A 202 -2.87 -10.34 -17.32
N ILE A 203 -3.73 -10.28 -16.30
CA ILE A 203 -4.63 -9.12 -16.08
C ILE A 203 -3.83 -7.86 -15.77
N LEU A 204 -2.82 -7.94 -14.90
CA LEU A 204 -1.92 -6.81 -14.61
C LEU A 204 -1.23 -6.32 -15.87
N GLY A 205 -0.71 -7.25 -16.69
CA GLY A 205 -0.09 -6.94 -17.98
C GLY A 205 -1.07 -6.24 -18.91
N GLY A 206 -2.28 -6.76 -19.07
CA GLY A 206 -3.34 -6.14 -19.88
C GLY A 206 -3.78 -4.76 -19.38
N ASN A 207 -3.65 -4.49 -18.09
CA ASN A 207 -3.94 -3.20 -17.47
C ASN A 207 -2.75 -2.21 -17.52
N THR A 208 -1.55 -2.66 -17.91
CA THR A 208 -0.35 -1.84 -18.00
C THR A 208 -0.38 -1.01 -19.28
N SER A 209 -0.31 0.31 -19.16
CA SER A 209 -0.45 1.21 -20.32
C SER A 209 0.86 1.43 -21.11
N GLY A 210 1.99 1.12 -20.53
CA GLY A 210 3.32 1.35 -21.11
C GLY A 210 4.14 0.06 -21.22
N MET A 211 5.29 0.01 -20.57
CA MET A 211 6.26 -1.09 -20.70
C MET A 211 5.98 -2.20 -19.67
N ILE A 212 6.06 -3.44 -20.12
CA ILE A 212 6.10 -4.62 -19.26
C ILE A 212 7.51 -5.23 -19.36
N ILE A 213 8.15 -5.40 -18.20
CA ILE A 213 9.48 -6.03 -18.09
C ILE A 213 9.29 -7.40 -17.44
N LEU A 214 9.63 -8.45 -18.16
CA LEU A 214 9.49 -9.84 -17.72
C LEU A 214 10.86 -10.51 -17.62
N ASN A 215 10.97 -11.47 -16.72
CA ASN A 215 12.06 -12.42 -16.72
C ASN A 215 11.82 -13.48 -17.81
N SER A 216 12.58 -13.40 -18.89
CA SER A 216 12.45 -14.32 -20.04
C SER A 216 12.87 -15.77 -19.74
N ASP A 217 13.57 -16.00 -18.63
CA ASP A 217 14.01 -17.35 -18.23
C ASP A 217 12.92 -18.09 -17.43
N ASP A 218 11.82 -17.42 -17.08
CA ASP A 218 10.67 -18.02 -16.38
C ASP A 218 9.57 -18.41 -17.36
N ALA A 219 9.51 -19.70 -17.70
CA ALA A 219 8.54 -20.25 -18.64
C ALA A 219 7.06 -20.02 -18.22
N HIS A 220 6.78 -19.79 -16.95
CA HIS A 220 5.43 -19.50 -16.46
C HIS A 220 4.96 -18.08 -16.85
N LEU A 221 5.88 -17.20 -17.23
CA LEU A 221 5.57 -15.82 -17.65
C LEU A 221 5.34 -15.67 -19.16
N GLU A 222 5.49 -16.73 -19.97
CA GLU A 222 5.34 -16.68 -21.44
C GLU A 222 3.97 -16.15 -21.91
N LYS A 223 2.93 -16.29 -21.09
CA LYS A 223 1.56 -15.85 -21.42
C LYS A 223 1.25 -14.42 -21.00
N VAL A 224 2.13 -13.79 -20.24
CA VAL A 224 1.94 -12.39 -19.85
C VAL A 224 2.21 -11.53 -21.09
N PRO A 225 1.27 -10.62 -21.48
CA PRO A 225 1.35 -9.86 -22.72
C PRO A 225 2.51 -8.87 -22.74
#